data_cabe465f2fd3dd11166c4467aa3afeb8
#
_entry.id   cabe465f2fd3dd11166c4467aa3afeb8
#
_cell.length_a   1.000
_cell.length_b   1.000
_cell.length_c   1.000
_cell.angle_alpha   90.00
_cell.angle_beta   90.00
_cell.angle_gamma   90.00
#
_symmetry.space_group_name_H-M   'P 1'
#
loop_
_entity.id
_entity.type
_entity.pdbx_description
1 polymer ?
#
loop_
_entity_poly.entity_id
_entity_poly.type
_entity_poly.pdbx_seq_one_letter_code
_entity_poly.pdbx_strand_id
1 'polypeptide(L)'
;MFTRNSIFGSMPPVVKNLIITNVIIYLITMISGNFMYEHFALFYFKSPFFKPFQLVTHMFMHGGFTHILFNMYTLFIFGSVLERVWGSQKFLFYYFVTGIGAALLHLGVMALQLNGYMAELNAGNLLARAEIQEILLTPTVGASGAIYGLLLAYGMLFPNNIMQLIFPPVALKAKWFVLIFGALELLLGLSGRGGDIAHFAHLGGMIFGLILILYWKKNNRMYY
;
A
#
# COMPACT_ATOMS: atom_id res chain seq x y z
N MET A 1 -27.17 -29.58 -13.54
CA MET A 1 -27.34 -28.87 -12.24
C MET A 1 -26.22 -27.87 -12.11
N PHE A 2 -26.46 -26.65 -12.55
CA PHE A 2 -25.42 -25.57 -12.50
C PHE A 2 -25.34 -25.11 -11.05
N THR A 3 -24.30 -25.48 -10.33
CA THR A 3 -23.97 -24.89 -9.03
C THR A 3 -23.64 -23.44 -9.27
N ARG A 4 -24.47 -22.55 -8.78
CA ARG A 4 -24.24 -21.12 -8.68
C ARG A 4 -23.04 -20.89 -7.77
N ASN A 5 -21.83 -20.97 -8.33
CA ASN A 5 -20.64 -20.50 -7.62
C ASN A 5 -20.79 -18.97 -7.48
N SER A 6 -21.20 -18.53 -6.31
CA SER A 6 -21.19 -17.10 -6.01
C SER A 6 -19.76 -16.60 -6.18
N ILE A 7 -19.57 -15.36 -6.65
CA ILE A 7 -18.26 -14.70 -6.79
C ILE A 7 -17.45 -14.85 -5.48
N PHE A 8 -18.14 -14.76 -4.33
CA PHE A 8 -17.55 -14.95 -2.99
C PHE A 8 -17.18 -16.42 -2.68
N GLY A 9 -17.84 -17.41 -3.28
CA GLY A 9 -17.52 -18.84 -3.10
C GLY A 9 -16.25 -19.28 -3.82
N SER A 10 -15.83 -18.54 -4.85
CA SER A 10 -14.59 -18.80 -5.61
C SER A 10 -13.40 -17.97 -5.14
N MET A 11 -13.60 -17.02 -4.22
CA MET A 11 -12.55 -16.13 -3.74
C MET A 11 -11.66 -16.86 -2.72
N PRO A 12 -10.32 -16.78 -2.86
CA PRO A 12 -9.40 -17.37 -1.89
C PRO A 12 -9.61 -16.78 -0.48
N PRO A 13 -9.41 -17.61 0.58
CA PRO A 13 -9.87 -17.27 1.92
C PRO A 13 -9.18 -16.04 2.53
N VAL A 14 -7.88 -15.85 2.30
CA VAL A 14 -7.16 -14.69 2.86
C VAL A 14 -7.59 -13.40 2.19
N VAL A 15 -7.64 -13.39 0.85
CA VAL A 15 -8.14 -12.22 0.10
C VAL A 15 -9.56 -11.85 0.53
N LYS A 16 -10.44 -12.84 0.65
CA LYS A 16 -11.81 -12.63 1.13
C LYS A 16 -11.83 -11.97 2.51
N ASN A 17 -11.08 -12.54 3.45
CA ASN A 17 -11.05 -12.03 4.83
C ASN A 17 -10.43 -10.63 4.90
N LEU A 18 -9.36 -10.35 4.15
CA LEU A 18 -8.77 -9.01 4.07
C LEU A 18 -9.78 -7.98 3.54
N ILE A 19 -10.51 -8.31 2.46
CA ILE A 19 -11.53 -7.40 1.91
C ILE A 19 -12.63 -7.14 2.94
N ILE A 20 -13.17 -8.19 3.56
CA ILE A 20 -14.24 -8.06 4.57
C ILE A 20 -13.75 -7.20 5.75
N THR A 21 -12.55 -7.47 6.27
CA THR A 21 -11.97 -6.71 7.37
C THR A 21 -11.81 -5.22 7.02
N ASN A 22 -11.27 -4.92 5.84
CA ASN A 22 -11.13 -3.53 5.38
C ASN A 22 -12.47 -2.82 5.24
N VAL A 23 -13.49 -3.48 4.69
CA VAL A 23 -14.84 -2.92 4.55
C VAL A 23 -15.47 -2.65 5.93
N ILE A 24 -15.37 -3.60 6.86
CA ILE A 24 -15.89 -3.43 8.23
C ILE A 24 -15.20 -2.25 8.92
N ILE A 25 -13.87 -2.18 8.88
CA ILE A 25 -13.10 -1.09 9.51
C ILE A 25 -13.46 0.25 8.85
N TYR A 26 -13.62 0.29 7.53
CA TYR A 26 -14.06 1.51 6.83
C TYR A 26 -15.45 1.98 7.30
N LEU A 27 -16.41 1.07 7.42
CA LEU A 27 -17.76 1.40 7.94
C LEU A 27 -17.70 1.91 9.37
N ILE A 28 -16.89 1.29 10.24
CA ILE A 28 -16.66 1.76 11.61
C ILE A 28 -16.04 3.17 11.60
N THR A 29 -15.06 3.40 10.71
CA THR A 29 -14.40 4.71 10.59
C THR A 29 -15.38 5.81 10.17
N MET A 30 -16.32 5.52 9.28
CA MET A 30 -17.38 6.46 8.89
C MET A 30 -18.27 6.89 10.06
N ILE A 31 -18.50 6.00 11.04
CA ILE A 31 -19.34 6.28 12.21
C ILE A 31 -18.52 6.95 13.33
N SER A 32 -17.30 6.47 13.54
CA SER A 32 -16.43 6.88 14.67
C SER A 32 -15.57 8.12 14.38
N GLY A 33 -15.55 8.61 13.15
CA GLY A 33 -14.88 9.84 12.74
C GLY A 33 -13.40 9.88 13.14
N ASN A 34 -12.97 10.97 13.75
CA ASN A 34 -11.58 11.25 14.09
C ASN A 34 -10.95 10.20 15.03
N PHE A 35 -11.74 9.56 15.89
CA PHE A 35 -11.21 8.57 16.84
C PHE A 35 -10.43 7.45 16.14
N MET A 36 -10.97 6.90 15.03
CA MET A 36 -10.30 5.84 14.28
C MET A 36 -9.00 6.32 13.65
N TYR A 37 -8.98 7.52 13.09
CA TYR A 37 -7.78 8.09 12.49
C TYR A 37 -6.68 8.34 13.55
N GLU A 38 -7.01 8.99 14.65
CA GLU A 38 -6.04 9.30 15.70
C GLU A 38 -5.41 8.06 16.33
N HIS A 39 -6.15 6.95 16.41
CA HIS A 39 -5.68 5.75 17.09
C HIS A 39 -5.05 4.71 16.15
N PHE A 40 -5.56 4.53 14.94
CA PHE A 40 -5.21 3.41 14.08
C PHE A 40 -4.50 3.78 12.77
N ALA A 41 -4.57 5.06 12.34
CA ALA A 41 -3.77 5.54 11.23
C ALA A 41 -2.29 5.67 11.62
N LEU A 42 -1.39 5.58 10.66
CA LEU A 42 0.05 5.68 10.91
C LEU A 42 0.47 7.15 10.97
N PHE A 43 0.99 7.56 12.11
CA PHE A 43 1.66 8.84 12.26
C PHE A 43 3.18 8.69 12.25
N TYR A 44 3.88 9.80 11.99
CA TYR A 44 5.32 9.83 12.10
C TYR A 44 5.77 9.52 13.54
N PHE A 45 6.88 8.81 13.73
CA PHE A 45 7.28 8.28 15.03
C PHE A 45 7.58 9.33 16.12
N LYS A 46 7.77 10.62 15.76
CA LYS A 46 7.87 11.74 16.71
C LYS A 46 6.53 12.46 16.92
N SER A 47 5.47 12.04 16.25
CA SER A 47 4.12 12.56 16.50
C SER A 47 3.62 12.17 17.88
N PRO A 48 2.85 13.05 18.58
CA PRO A 48 2.20 12.68 19.84
C PRO A 48 1.14 11.58 19.67
N PHE A 49 0.67 11.35 18.45
CA PHE A 49 -0.33 10.32 18.11
C PHE A 49 0.28 8.97 17.70
N PHE A 50 1.61 8.89 17.55
CA PHE A 50 2.25 7.65 17.10
C PHE A 50 2.14 6.53 18.14
N LYS A 51 1.77 5.35 17.66
CA LYS A 51 1.78 4.09 18.41
C LYS A 51 2.35 2.97 17.54
N PRO A 52 3.23 2.08 18.05
CA PRO A 52 3.90 1.07 17.23
C PRO A 52 2.98 0.14 16.44
N PHE A 53 1.80 -0.19 16.97
CA PHE A 53 0.84 -1.05 16.27
C PHE A 53 0.26 -0.40 14.99
N GLN A 54 0.38 0.93 14.84
CA GLN A 54 -0.04 1.65 13.64
C GLN A 54 0.73 1.22 12.39
N LEU A 55 1.93 0.62 12.55
CA LEU A 55 2.65 -0.03 11.44
C LEU A 55 1.85 -1.16 10.77
N VAL A 56 0.86 -1.68 11.44
CA VAL A 56 -0.04 -2.72 10.91
C VAL A 56 -1.44 -2.19 10.70
N THR A 57 -2.00 -1.47 11.66
CA THR A 57 -3.42 -1.08 11.63
C THR A 57 -3.74 -0.10 10.52
N HIS A 58 -2.80 0.79 10.13
CA HIS A 58 -2.99 1.71 9.01
C HIS A 58 -3.33 1.03 7.69
N MET A 59 -2.87 -0.23 7.50
CA MET A 59 -3.15 -1.02 6.30
C MET A 59 -4.63 -1.35 6.12
N PHE A 60 -5.43 -1.20 7.15
CA PHE A 60 -6.87 -1.45 7.17
C PHE A 60 -7.70 -0.15 7.18
N MET A 61 -7.05 1.00 7.33
CA MET A 61 -7.70 2.31 7.33
C MET A 61 -7.77 2.89 5.90
N HIS A 62 -8.84 3.61 5.58
CA HIS A 62 -9.01 4.22 4.26
C HIS A 62 -9.60 5.62 4.37
N GLY A 63 -9.03 6.58 3.62
CA GLY A 63 -9.39 7.99 3.66
C GLY A 63 -10.66 8.36 2.90
N GLY A 64 -11.32 7.42 2.20
CA GLY A 64 -12.55 7.68 1.46
C GLY A 64 -13.00 6.53 0.59
N PHE A 65 -14.23 6.62 0.05
CA PHE A 65 -14.85 5.55 -0.73
C PHE A 65 -14.05 5.14 -1.96
N THR A 66 -13.57 6.09 -2.73
CA THR A 66 -12.75 5.80 -3.93
C THR A 66 -11.45 5.09 -3.54
N HIS A 67 -10.83 5.49 -2.43
CA HIS A 67 -9.60 4.88 -1.93
C HIS A 67 -9.82 3.40 -1.57
N ILE A 68 -10.82 3.08 -0.75
CA ILE A 68 -11.10 1.68 -0.43
C ILE A 68 -11.55 0.87 -1.64
N LEU A 69 -12.37 1.45 -2.52
CA LEU A 69 -12.87 0.77 -3.72
C LEU A 69 -11.71 0.28 -4.61
N PHE A 70 -10.76 1.16 -4.94
CA PHE A 70 -9.62 0.77 -5.78
C PHE A 70 -8.67 -0.19 -5.07
N ASN A 71 -8.44 -0.02 -3.78
CA ASN A 71 -7.63 -0.97 -3.00
C ASN A 71 -8.26 -2.36 -3.00
N MET A 72 -9.53 -2.48 -2.68
CA MET A 72 -10.20 -3.79 -2.60
C MET A 72 -10.37 -4.42 -3.99
N TYR A 73 -10.64 -3.63 -5.02
CA TYR A 73 -10.69 -4.12 -6.40
C TYR A 73 -9.35 -4.71 -6.84
N THR A 74 -8.26 -3.99 -6.58
CA THR A 74 -6.91 -4.45 -6.93
C THR A 74 -6.51 -5.68 -6.10
N LEU A 75 -6.82 -5.69 -4.81
CA LEU A 75 -6.61 -6.85 -3.94
C LEU A 75 -7.40 -8.07 -4.44
N PHE A 76 -8.65 -7.88 -4.86
CA PHE A 76 -9.48 -8.95 -5.41
C PHE A 76 -8.85 -9.56 -6.67
N ILE A 77 -8.44 -8.75 -7.62
CA ILE A 77 -7.92 -9.22 -8.91
C ILE A 77 -6.54 -9.87 -8.72
N PHE A 78 -5.58 -9.14 -8.22
CA PHE A 78 -4.18 -9.60 -8.16
C PHE A 78 -3.93 -10.50 -6.96
N GLY A 79 -4.49 -10.17 -5.81
CA GLY A 79 -4.39 -10.98 -4.60
C GLY A 79 -4.96 -12.37 -4.79
N SER A 80 -6.11 -12.50 -5.45
CA SER A 80 -6.72 -13.82 -5.70
C SER A 80 -5.85 -14.72 -6.58
N VAL A 81 -5.16 -14.17 -7.57
CA VAL A 81 -4.23 -14.94 -8.41
C VAL A 81 -3.02 -15.37 -7.59
N LEU A 82 -2.43 -14.45 -6.86
CA LEU A 82 -1.22 -14.70 -6.07
C LEU A 82 -1.46 -15.67 -4.91
N GLU A 83 -2.61 -15.57 -4.22
CA GLU A 83 -2.97 -16.52 -3.16
C GLU A 83 -3.16 -17.94 -3.70
N ARG A 84 -3.78 -18.11 -4.90
CA ARG A 84 -3.90 -19.42 -5.54
C ARG A 84 -2.55 -20.02 -5.94
N VAL A 85 -1.59 -19.19 -6.32
CA VAL A 85 -0.25 -19.64 -6.74
C VAL A 85 0.64 -19.97 -5.54
N TRP A 86 0.60 -19.15 -4.51
CA TRP A 86 1.50 -19.25 -3.36
C TRP A 86 0.93 -19.99 -2.16
N GLY A 87 -0.40 -20.17 -2.13
CA GLY A 87 -1.12 -20.59 -0.92
C GLY A 87 -1.31 -19.44 0.07
N SER A 88 -2.27 -19.63 0.96
CA SER A 88 -2.74 -18.58 1.89
C SER A 88 -1.67 -18.05 2.83
N GLN A 89 -0.83 -18.93 3.40
CA GLN A 89 0.19 -18.52 4.37
C GLN A 89 1.26 -17.62 3.75
N LYS A 90 1.79 -18.03 2.60
CA LYS A 90 2.83 -17.29 1.91
C LYS A 90 2.32 -15.98 1.34
N PHE A 91 1.08 -15.97 0.81
CA PHE A 91 0.41 -14.76 0.37
C PHE A 91 0.23 -13.76 1.53
N LEU A 92 -0.28 -14.22 2.68
CA LEU A 92 -0.48 -13.37 3.86
C LEU A 92 0.84 -12.79 4.38
N PHE A 93 1.88 -13.62 4.44
CA PHE A 93 3.22 -13.17 4.83
C PHE A 93 3.74 -12.09 3.87
N TYR A 94 3.61 -12.29 2.56
CA TYR A 94 4.01 -11.31 1.55
C TYR A 94 3.26 -9.99 1.71
N TYR A 95 1.93 -10.07 1.89
CA TYR A 95 1.07 -8.90 2.08
C TYR A 95 1.52 -8.04 3.27
N PHE A 96 1.77 -8.65 4.42
CA PHE A 96 2.22 -7.90 5.60
C PHE A 96 3.66 -7.40 5.48
N VAL A 97 4.57 -8.17 4.93
CA VAL A 97 5.96 -7.72 4.73
C VAL A 97 6.01 -6.50 3.81
N THR A 98 5.25 -6.52 2.72
CA THR A 98 5.22 -5.39 1.78
C THR A 98 4.51 -4.18 2.37
N GLY A 99 3.42 -4.35 3.11
CA GLY A 99 2.71 -3.27 3.77
C GLY A 99 3.51 -2.61 4.91
N ILE A 100 4.13 -3.41 5.77
CA ILE A 100 5.00 -2.88 6.85
C ILE A 100 6.26 -2.26 6.25
N GLY A 101 6.87 -2.89 5.24
CA GLY A 101 8.02 -2.34 4.52
C GLY A 101 7.71 -1.00 3.85
N ALA A 102 6.51 -0.86 3.30
CA ALA A 102 5.99 0.40 2.78
C ALA A 102 5.94 1.50 3.84
N ALA A 103 5.38 1.18 5.01
CA ALA A 103 5.33 2.10 6.14
C ALA A 103 6.72 2.52 6.61
N LEU A 104 7.66 1.59 6.73
CA LEU A 104 9.04 1.88 7.17
C LEU A 104 9.78 2.79 6.19
N LEU A 105 9.65 2.53 4.87
CA LEU A 105 10.26 3.41 3.87
C LEU A 105 9.64 4.82 3.93
N HIS A 106 8.32 4.91 4.01
CA HIS A 106 7.60 6.18 4.11
C HIS A 106 8.05 6.99 5.34
N LEU A 107 8.10 6.37 6.51
CA LEU A 107 8.60 7.00 7.74
C LEU A 107 10.07 7.43 7.61
N GLY A 108 10.90 6.66 6.89
CA GLY A 108 12.28 7.03 6.58
C GLY A 108 12.37 8.29 5.73
N VAL A 109 11.52 8.41 4.70
CA VAL A 109 11.47 9.62 3.86
C VAL A 109 10.97 10.82 4.68
N MET A 110 9.92 10.66 5.48
CA MET A 110 9.44 11.71 6.40
C MET A 110 10.55 12.18 7.34
N ALA A 111 11.41 11.28 7.82
CA ALA A 111 12.56 11.63 8.67
C ALA A 111 13.56 12.52 7.94
N LEU A 112 13.86 12.23 6.67
CA LEU A 112 14.76 13.04 5.84
C LEU A 112 14.15 14.42 5.56
N GLN A 113 12.87 14.48 5.21
CA GLN A 113 12.14 15.73 4.99
C GLN A 113 12.10 16.59 6.25
N LEU A 114 11.76 16.01 7.39
CA LEU A 114 11.73 16.72 8.68
C LEU A 114 13.09 17.32 9.03
N ASN A 115 14.19 16.60 8.82
CA ASN A 115 15.53 17.10 9.07
C ASN A 115 15.86 18.31 8.14
N GLY A 116 15.43 18.25 6.88
CA GLY A 116 15.55 19.38 5.95
C GLY A 116 14.78 20.62 6.43
N TYR A 117 13.49 20.46 6.73
CA TYR A 117 12.67 21.57 7.21
C TYR A 117 13.13 22.15 8.56
N MET A 118 13.68 21.32 9.46
CA MET A 118 14.28 21.80 10.71
C MET A 118 15.52 22.65 10.44
N ALA A 119 16.35 22.27 9.47
CA ALA A 119 17.51 23.09 9.07
C ALA A 119 17.08 24.43 8.46
N GLU A 120 16.05 24.43 7.62
CA GLU A 120 15.47 25.67 7.05
C GLU A 120 14.88 26.58 8.14
N LEU A 121 14.15 26.03 9.09
CA LEU A 121 13.59 26.80 10.21
C LEU A 121 14.69 27.45 11.05
N ASN A 122 15.79 26.72 11.31
CA ASN A 122 16.96 27.25 12.02
C ASN A 122 17.70 28.33 11.23
N ALA A 123 17.62 28.30 9.89
CA ALA A 123 18.14 29.32 9.01
C ALA A 123 17.21 30.56 8.88
N GLY A 124 16.07 30.57 9.59
CA GLY A 124 15.13 31.69 9.62
C GLY A 124 13.94 31.59 8.65
N ASN A 125 13.81 30.46 7.92
CA ASN A 125 12.64 30.22 7.07
C ASN A 125 11.44 29.77 7.92
N LEU A 126 10.59 30.72 8.32
CA LEU A 126 9.42 30.43 9.17
C LEU A 126 8.34 29.59 8.46
N LEU A 127 8.33 29.53 7.11
CA LEU A 127 7.38 28.71 6.35
C LEU A 127 7.61 27.22 6.60
N ALA A 128 8.84 26.80 6.90
CA ALA A 128 9.17 25.42 7.24
C ALA A 128 8.41 24.88 8.47
N ARG A 129 7.86 25.79 9.32
CA ARG A 129 7.06 25.36 10.47
C ARG A 129 5.76 24.66 10.07
N ALA A 130 5.12 25.11 9.00
CA ALA A 130 3.89 24.48 8.49
C ALA A 130 4.18 23.05 7.98
N GLU A 131 5.26 22.87 7.22
CA GLU A 131 5.71 21.57 6.70
C GLU A 131 6.06 20.59 7.84
N ILE A 132 6.73 21.09 8.89
CA ILE A 132 7.02 20.29 10.09
C ILE A 132 5.73 19.83 10.77
N GLN A 133 4.74 20.71 10.93
CA GLN A 133 3.46 20.37 11.51
C GLN A 133 2.71 19.36 10.66
N GLU A 134 2.72 19.51 9.35
CA GLU A 134 2.10 18.56 8.41
C GLU A 134 2.68 17.16 8.59
N ILE A 135 4.02 17.01 8.59
CA ILE A 135 4.67 15.71 8.82
C ILE A 135 4.26 15.09 10.17
N LEU A 136 4.16 15.90 11.22
CA LEU A 136 3.86 15.40 12.57
C LEU A 136 2.39 15.04 12.77
N LEU A 137 1.46 15.74 12.09
CA LEU A 137 0.04 15.67 12.39
C LEU A 137 -0.80 15.00 11.30
N THR A 138 -0.26 14.80 10.09
CA THR A 138 -0.99 14.16 9.00
C THR A 138 -0.84 12.63 9.07
N PRO A 139 -1.95 11.90 9.21
CA PRO A 139 -1.91 10.44 9.27
C PRO A 139 -1.81 9.81 7.88
N THR A 140 -1.08 8.71 7.78
CA THR A 140 -1.03 7.84 6.60
C THR A 140 -1.96 6.64 6.79
N VAL A 141 -2.74 6.32 5.77
CA VAL A 141 -3.71 5.21 5.76
C VAL A 141 -3.72 4.49 4.42
N GLY A 142 -4.04 3.21 4.42
CA GLY A 142 -4.32 2.44 3.23
C GLY A 142 -3.58 1.13 3.12
N ALA A 143 -4.23 0.17 2.47
CA ALA A 143 -3.63 -1.10 2.06
C ALA A 143 -2.68 -0.95 0.86
N SER A 144 -2.60 0.25 0.28
CA SER A 144 -1.97 0.49 -1.02
C SER A 144 -0.49 0.10 -1.08
N GLY A 145 0.28 0.29 -0.01
CA GLY A 145 1.66 -0.17 0.06
C GLY A 145 1.78 -1.68 -0.18
N ALA A 146 0.96 -2.49 0.49
CA ALA A 146 0.90 -3.93 0.24
C ALA A 146 0.41 -4.25 -1.18
N ILE A 147 -0.57 -3.51 -1.68
CA ILE A 147 -1.14 -3.69 -3.02
C ILE A 147 -0.10 -3.41 -4.12
N TYR A 148 0.72 -2.37 -3.99
CA TYR A 148 1.82 -2.13 -4.91
C TYR A 148 2.87 -3.25 -4.89
N GLY A 149 3.10 -3.85 -3.71
CA GLY A 149 3.85 -5.10 -3.60
C GLY A 149 3.22 -6.25 -4.39
N LEU A 150 1.88 -6.43 -4.30
CA LEU A 150 1.16 -7.45 -5.06
C LEU A 150 1.21 -7.18 -6.57
N LEU A 151 1.09 -5.92 -7.02
CA LEU A 151 1.24 -5.55 -8.43
C LEU A 151 2.62 -5.90 -8.96
N LEU A 152 3.68 -5.61 -8.19
CA LEU A 152 5.04 -6.01 -8.54
C LEU A 152 5.16 -7.53 -8.66
N ALA A 153 4.66 -8.28 -7.68
CA ALA A 153 4.68 -9.74 -7.69
C ALA A 153 4.00 -10.29 -8.93
N TYR A 154 2.81 -9.78 -9.24
CA TYR A 154 2.07 -10.21 -10.43
C TYR A 154 2.86 -9.92 -11.72
N GLY A 155 3.43 -8.72 -11.86
CA GLY A 155 4.25 -8.37 -13.01
C GLY A 155 5.51 -9.21 -13.17
N MET A 156 6.09 -9.69 -12.06
CA MET A 156 7.27 -10.57 -12.07
C MET A 156 6.92 -12.04 -12.38
N LEU A 157 5.79 -12.53 -11.86
CA LEU A 157 5.35 -13.92 -12.09
C LEU A 157 4.70 -14.10 -13.47
N PHE A 158 3.98 -13.10 -13.93
CA PHE A 158 3.18 -13.14 -15.16
C PHE A 158 3.52 -11.98 -16.11
N PRO A 159 4.79 -11.80 -16.48
CA PRO A 159 5.27 -10.58 -17.16
C PRO A 159 4.61 -10.29 -18.52
N ASN A 160 4.14 -11.33 -19.20
CA ASN A 160 3.54 -11.23 -20.52
C ASN A 160 2.01 -11.24 -20.52
N ASN A 161 1.37 -11.40 -19.34
CA ASN A 161 -0.08 -11.30 -19.25
C ASN A 161 -0.53 -9.90 -19.65
N ILE A 162 -1.58 -9.83 -20.47
CA ILE A 162 -2.15 -8.57 -20.91
C ILE A 162 -3.11 -8.08 -19.82
N MET A 163 -2.85 -6.88 -19.32
CA MET A 163 -3.70 -6.15 -18.40
C MET A 163 -4.46 -5.09 -19.19
N GLN A 164 -5.79 -5.15 -19.09
CA GLN A 164 -6.66 -4.14 -19.70
C GLN A 164 -6.95 -3.05 -18.68
N LEU A 165 -6.47 -1.83 -18.92
CA LEU A 165 -6.90 -0.67 -18.17
C LEU A 165 -8.32 -0.26 -18.60
N ILE A 166 -9.16 0.10 -17.65
CA ILE A 166 -10.51 0.59 -17.95
C ILE A 166 -10.41 2.03 -18.44
N PHE A 167 -9.51 2.82 -17.83
CA PHE A 167 -9.31 4.22 -18.20
C PHE A 167 -7.84 4.65 -18.01
N PRO A 168 -7.18 5.11 -19.08
CA PRO A 168 -7.60 5.04 -20.49
C PRO A 168 -7.72 3.58 -20.94
N PRO A 169 -8.52 3.25 -21.97
CA PRO A 169 -8.72 1.87 -22.43
C PRO A 169 -7.49 1.37 -23.21
N VAL A 170 -6.44 1.04 -22.48
CA VAL A 170 -5.15 0.59 -23.01
C VAL A 170 -4.83 -0.81 -22.49
N ALA A 171 -4.39 -1.68 -23.39
CA ALA A 171 -3.91 -3.02 -23.06
C ALA A 171 -2.38 -3.01 -22.96
N LEU A 172 -1.85 -3.38 -21.79
CA LEU A 172 -0.42 -3.42 -21.52
C LEU A 172 -0.01 -4.79 -20.98
N LYS A 173 1.20 -5.26 -21.30
CA LYS A 173 1.78 -6.40 -20.61
C LYS A 173 2.07 -6.02 -19.14
N ALA A 174 1.82 -6.96 -18.23
CA ALA A 174 1.95 -6.73 -16.78
C ALA A 174 3.30 -6.13 -16.37
N LYS A 175 4.41 -6.57 -16.99
CA LYS A 175 5.74 -6.01 -16.74
C LYS A 175 5.83 -4.50 -17.04
N TRP A 176 5.22 -4.05 -18.13
CA TRP A 176 5.24 -2.63 -18.50
C TRP A 176 4.31 -1.82 -17.62
N PHE A 177 3.14 -2.36 -17.27
CA PHE A 177 2.24 -1.76 -16.32
C PHE A 177 2.96 -1.46 -15.00
N VAL A 178 3.62 -2.46 -14.41
CA VAL A 178 4.33 -2.30 -13.13
C VAL A 178 5.48 -1.30 -13.21
N LEU A 179 6.26 -1.33 -14.31
CA LEU A 179 7.37 -0.40 -14.51
C LEU A 179 6.89 1.05 -14.66
N ILE A 180 5.82 1.27 -15.44
CA ILE A 180 5.25 2.61 -15.64
C ILE A 180 4.69 3.15 -14.33
N PHE A 181 3.90 2.36 -13.60
CA PHE A 181 3.33 2.79 -12.33
C PHE A 181 4.41 3.06 -11.28
N GLY A 182 5.43 2.21 -11.17
CA GLY A 182 6.56 2.46 -10.28
C GLY A 182 7.34 3.72 -10.64
N ALA A 183 7.56 3.98 -11.93
CA ALA A 183 8.22 5.21 -12.39
C ALA A 183 7.37 6.46 -12.10
N LEU A 184 6.05 6.38 -12.30
CA LEU A 184 5.13 7.48 -11.97
C LEU A 184 5.14 7.80 -10.47
N GLU A 185 5.08 6.77 -9.60
CA GLU A 185 5.17 6.95 -8.15
C GLU A 185 6.48 7.64 -7.73
N LEU A 186 7.60 7.24 -8.36
CA LEU A 186 8.89 7.88 -8.11
C LEU A 186 8.91 9.35 -8.54
N LEU A 187 8.44 9.64 -9.77
CA LEU A 187 8.43 11.00 -10.31
C LEU A 187 7.50 11.91 -9.50
N LEU A 188 6.32 11.44 -9.13
CA LEU A 188 5.36 12.20 -8.33
C LEU A 188 5.90 12.44 -6.91
N GLY A 189 6.48 11.41 -6.28
CA GLY A 189 7.09 11.55 -4.96
C GLY A 189 8.27 12.55 -4.93
N LEU A 190 9.12 12.54 -5.96
CA LEU A 190 10.24 13.49 -6.07
C LEU A 190 9.80 14.91 -6.44
N SER A 191 8.71 15.06 -7.20
CA SER A 191 8.22 16.37 -7.63
C SER A 191 7.48 17.16 -6.55
N GLY A 192 7.08 16.51 -5.44
CA GLY A 192 6.22 17.09 -4.41
C GLY A 192 4.80 17.48 -4.91
N ARG A 193 4.44 17.10 -6.13
CA ARG A 193 3.16 17.48 -6.76
C ARG A 193 2.03 16.48 -6.54
N GLY A 194 2.30 15.41 -5.84
CA GLY A 194 1.33 14.31 -5.66
C GLY A 194 0.26 14.53 -4.59
N GLY A 195 0.20 15.70 -3.94
CA GLY A 195 -0.70 15.98 -2.84
C GLY A 195 -0.44 15.04 -1.65
N ASP A 196 -1.50 14.69 -0.93
CA ASP A 196 -1.44 13.85 0.28
C ASP A 196 -1.17 12.36 0.01
N ILE A 197 -0.78 11.99 -1.22
CA ILE A 197 -0.55 10.60 -1.59
C ILE A 197 0.83 10.15 -1.12
N ALA A 198 0.88 9.06 -0.37
CA ALA A 198 2.12 8.48 0.14
C ALA A 198 2.88 7.71 -0.96
N HIS A 199 3.36 8.40 -2.00
CA HIS A 199 4.08 7.80 -3.14
C HIS A 199 5.25 6.92 -2.70
N PHE A 200 5.99 7.35 -1.70
CA PHE A 200 7.11 6.58 -1.16
C PHE A 200 6.65 5.32 -0.39
N ALA A 201 5.43 5.30 0.16
CA ALA A 201 4.87 4.07 0.70
C ALA A 201 4.59 3.05 -0.43
N HIS A 202 4.05 3.48 -1.57
CA HIS A 202 3.84 2.61 -2.73
C HIS A 202 5.16 2.01 -3.24
N LEU A 203 6.19 2.84 -3.42
CA LEU A 203 7.53 2.40 -3.78
C LEU A 203 8.13 1.46 -2.73
N GLY A 204 7.92 1.73 -1.45
CA GLY A 204 8.34 0.86 -0.36
C GLY A 204 7.75 -0.54 -0.48
N GLY A 205 6.46 -0.65 -0.74
CA GLY A 205 5.80 -1.92 -0.99
C GLY A 205 6.41 -2.70 -2.16
N MET A 206 6.72 -2.00 -3.26
CA MET A 206 7.40 -2.61 -4.41
C MET A 206 8.82 -3.07 -4.06
N ILE A 207 9.62 -2.25 -3.36
CA ILE A 207 11.00 -2.58 -2.99
C ILE A 207 11.05 -3.79 -2.07
N PHE A 208 10.28 -3.81 -0.99
CA PHE A 208 10.23 -4.95 -0.07
C PHE A 208 9.66 -6.20 -0.75
N GLY A 209 8.69 -6.03 -1.64
CA GLY A 209 8.17 -7.10 -2.49
C GLY A 209 9.25 -7.68 -3.40
N LEU A 210 10.04 -6.83 -4.07
CA LEU A 210 11.15 -7.25 -4.92
C LEU A 210 12.18 -8.06 -4.14
N ILE A 211 12.63 -7.54 -2.99
CA ILE A 211 13.60 -8.21 -2.13
C ILE A 211 13.13 -9.62 -1.77
N LEU A 212 11.85 -9.74 -1.34
CA LEU A 212 11.29 -11.01 -0.91
C LEU A 212 11.15 -12.00 -2.08
N ILE A 213 10.73 -11.55 -3.25
CA ILE A 213 10.64 -12.39 -4.46
C ILE A 213 12.02 -12.88 -4.90
N LEU A 214 13.01 -12.00 -4.92
CA LEU A 214 14.39 -12.38 -5.27
C LEU A 214 14.97 -13.38 -4.28
N TYR A 215 14.71 -13.19 -2.98
CA TYR A 215 15.09 -14.15 -1.94
C TYR A 215 14.43 -15.52 -2.16
N TRP A 216 13.13 -15.56 -2.44
CA TRP A 216 12.42 -16.82 -2.71
C TRP A 216 12.91 -17.49 -3.99
N LYS A 217 13.17 -16.71 -5.05
CA LYS A 217 13.71 -17.24 -6.30
C LYS A 217 15.09 -17.88 -6.08
N LYS A 218 15.99 -17.22 -5.36
CA LYS A 218 17.33 -17.74 -5.05
C LYS A 218 17.28 -19.05 -4.26
N ASN A 219 16.29 -19.23 -3.40
CA ASN A 219 16.15 -20.41 -2.55
C ASN A 219 15.17 -21.46 -3.11
N ASN A 220 14.81 -21.39 -4.38
CA ASN A 220 13.82 -22.27 -5.04
C ASN A 220 12.46 -22.37 -4.32
N ARG A 221 12.05 -21.32 -3.62
CA ARG A 221 10.80 -21.24 -2.84
C ARG A 221 9.72 -20.39 -3.51
N MET A 222 9.81 -20.19 -4.84
CA MET A 222 8.91 -19.27 -5.54
C MET A 222 7.45 -19.75 -5.54
N TYR A 223 7.24 -21.06 -5.66
CA TYR A 223 5.91 -21.69 -5.80
C TYR A 223 5.49 -22.57 -4.62
N TYR A 224 6.38 -22.80 -3.64
CA TYR A 224 6.12 -23.67 -2.49
C TYR A 224 6.59 -23.05 -1.18
#